data_6529854ff24d9fb27b22ab80a5ed9857
#
_entry.id   6529854ff24d9fb27b22ab80a5ed9857
#
_cell.length_a   1.000
_cell.length_b   1.000
_cell.length_c   1.000
_cell.angle_alpha   90.00
_cell.angle_beta   90.00
_cell.angle_gamma   90.00
#
_symmetry.space_group_name_H-M   'P 1'
#
loop_
_entity.id
_entity.type
_entity.pdbx_description
1 polymer ?
#
loop_
_entity_poly.entity_id
_entity_poly.type
_entity_poly.pdbx_seq_one_letter_code
_entity_poly.pdbx_strand_id
1 'polypeptide(L)'
;VSDGSSNFFTRAGAFTVDSAGNLVMRTNGYKVMGWQPDANDPTIIKQDTVTGLKITTAENMTVPPSATTYAMASGIIDKNNKSLNSADGATYNLNFYDNLGYAYTAKFKIEIVDSDLGQYAISIQDILDSNGDSIVPGGSDITDLVEFGTNGVSQLLYDPDKGTFVNINGTH
;
A
#
# COMPACT_ATOMS: atom_id res chain seq x y z
N VAL A 1 28.63 -5.35 25.95
CA VAL A 1 28.99 -3.94 25.79
C VAL A 1 30.47 -3.77 25.51
N SER A 2 30.86 -2.69 24.89
CA SER A 2 32.27 -2.41 24.55
C SER A 2 32.63 -0.98 24.90
N ASP A 3 33.90 -0.79 25.39
CA ASP A 3 34.52 0.52 25.59
C ASP A 3 35.24 1.03 24.33
N GLY A 4 35.18 0.27 23.23
CA GLY A 4 35.90 0.53 21.97
C GLY A 4 37.18 -0.28 21.81
N SER A 5 37.74 -0.82 22.90
CA SER A 5 38.97 -1.65 22.89
C SER A 5 38.66 -3.09 23.26
N SER A 6 37.74 -3.32 24.17
CA SER A 6 37.39 -4.63 24.73
C SER A 6 35.88 -4.81 24.83
N ASN A 7 35.47 -6.06 24.77
CA ASN A 7 34.06 -6.46 24.94
C ASN A 7 33.84 -7.00 26.35
N PHE A 8 32.78 -6.59 27.00
CA PHE A 8 32.41 -6.98 28.37
C PHE A 8 30.98 -7.52 28.39
N PHE A 9 30.70 -8.44 29.29
CA PHE A 9 29.35 -8.88 29.61
C PHE A 9 28.79 -8.06 30.76
N THR A 10 27.51 -7.74 30.73
CA THR A 10 26.84 -7.00 31.77
C THR A 10 25.48 -7.57 32.07
N ARG A 11 25.02 -7.45 33.32
CA ARG A 11 23.63 -7.71 33.72
C ARG A 11 22.82 -6.41 33.87
N ALA A 12 23.48 -5.26 33.74
CA ALA A 12 22.79 -3.97 33.81
C ALA A 12 21.93 -3.78 32.56
N GLY A 13 20.66 -3.38 32.78
CA GLY A 13 19.68 -3.16 31.70
C GLY A 13 19.35 -1.68 31.46
N ALA A 14 20.11 -0.75 32.07
CA ALA A 14 19.84 0.68 31.91
C ALA A 14 20.63 1.21 30.69
N PHE A 15 19.96 1.27 29.56
CA PHE A 15 20.53 1.77 28.32
C PHE A 15 19.87 3.08 27.90
N THR A 16 20.57 3.85 27.03
CA THR A 16 20.10 5.07 26.39
C THR A 16 20.69 5.18 25.00
N VAL A 17 20.17 6.07 24.16
CA VAL A 17 20.71 6.36 22.84
C VAL A 17 21.57 7.61 22.94
N ASP A 18 22.80 7.55 22.43
CA ASP A 18 23.71 8.70 22.39
C ASP A 18 23.39 9.63 21.21
N SER A 19 24.08 10.78 21.13
CA SER A 19 23.86 11.75 20.04
C SER A 19 24.24 11.23 18.65
N ALA A 20 25.04 10.16 18.58
CA ALA A 20 25.41 9.48 17.33
C ALA A 20 24.46 8.33 16.96
N GLY A 21 23.40 8.12 17.75
CA GLY A 21 22.39 7.09 17.51
C GLY A 21 22.75 5.70 18.02
N ASN A 22 23.85 5.54 18.77
CA ASN A 22 24.25 4.25 19.30
C ASN A 22 23.49 3.94 20.60
N LEU A 23 23.15 2.67 20.78
CA LEU A 23 22.67 2.17 22.07
C LEU A 23 23.84 2.03 23.03
N VAL A 24 23.78 2.79 24.12
CA VAL A 24 24.89 2.84 25.10
C VAL A 24 24.39 2.60 26.52
N MET A 25 25.28 2.08 27.36
CA MET A 25 25.02 1.93 28.77
C MET A 25 24.95 3.30 29.44
N ARG A 26 23.90 3.56 30.20
CA ARG A 26 23.63 4.86 30.82
C ARG A 26 24.69 5.31 31.85
N THR A 27 25.38 4.36 32.45
CA THR A 27 26.31 4.63 33.55
C THR A 27 27.70 5.03 33.09
N ASN A 28 28.20 4.48 31.98
CA ASN A 28 29.58 4.63 31.51
C ASN A 28 29.73 4.89 30.01
N GLY A 29 28.60 4.95 29.28
CA GLY A 29 28.61 5.21 27.84
C GLY A 29 29.11 4.04 26.97
N TYR A 30 29.35 2.87 27.53
CA TYR A 30 29.80 1.72 26.76
C TYR A 30 28.75 1.30 25.75
N LYS A 31 29.17 1.06 24.49
CA LYS A 31 28.26 0.68 23.40
C LYS A 31 27.73 -0.73 23.59
N VAL A 32 26.44 -0.91 23.42
CA VAL A 32 25.84 -2.24 23.34
C VAL A 32 26.25 -2.89 22.03
N MET A 33 26.77 -4.10 22.10
CA MET A 33 27.26 -4.85 20.95
C MET A 33 26.23 -5.88 20.53
N GLY A 34 26.07 -6.07 19.21
CA GLY A 34 25.13 -7.06 18.64
C GLY A 34 25.27 -7.15 17.15
N TRP A 35 24.39 -7.90 16.54
CA TRP A 35 24.28 -8.03 15.09
C TRP A 35 23.34 -6.96 14.55
N GLN A 36 23.67 -6.42 13.40
CA GLN A 36 22.86 -5.44 12.71
C GLN A 36 22.22 -6.04 11.44
N PRO A 37 21.12 -5.44 10.94
CA PRO A 37 20.58 -5.79 9.64
C PRO A 37 21.60 -5.55 8.52
N ASP A 38 21.44 -6.26 7.42
CA ASP A 38 22.18 -5.99 6.18
C ASP A 38 21.79 -4.60 5.65
N ALA A 39 22.79 -3.84 5.18
CA ALA A 39 22.55 -2.51 4.62
C ALA A 39 21.68 -2.51 3.35
N ASN A 40 21.67 -3.64 2.60
CA ASN A 40 20.90 -3.78 1.36
C ASN A 40 19.54 -4.46 1.57
N ASP A 41 19.41 -5.28 2.63
CA ASP A 41 18.18 -5.98 2.99
C ASP A 41 17.98 -5.98 4.51
N PRO A 42 17.19 -5.04 5.04
CA PRO A 42 16.95 -4.92 6.48
C PRO A 42 16.23 -6.12 7.12
N THR A 43 15.68 -7.03 6.31
CA THR A 43 15.03 -8.25 6.81
C THR A 43 16.04 -9.34 7.20
N ILE A 44 17.28 -9.21 6.74
CA ILE A 44 18.37 -10.15 7.00
C ILE A 44 19.29 -9.61 8.09
N ILE A 45 19.44 -10.36 9.18
CA ILE A 45 20.40 -10.04 10.25
C ILE A 45 21.72 -10.73 9.94
N LYS A 46 22.79 -9.96 9.73
CA LYS A 46 24.16 -10.49 9.56
C LYS A 46 24.74 -10.94 10.90
N GLN A 47 24.95 -12.24 11.04
CA GLN A 47 25.50 -12.87 12.24
C GLN A 47 27.01 -13.18 12.12
N ASP A 48 27.73 -12.42 11.30
CA ASP A 48 29.17 -12.58 11.07
C ASP A 48 30.01 -11.81 12.10
N THR A 49 29.77 -10.53 12.26
CA THR A 49 30.57 -9.63 13.12
C THR A 49 29.68 -8.89 14.11
N VAL A 50 30.06 -8.91 15.38
CA VAL A 50 29.39 -8.18 16.43
C VAL A 50 29.88 -6.73 16.41
N THR A 51 28.97 -5.78 16.18
CA THR A 51 29.23 -4.34 16.11
C THR A 51 28.42 -3.57 17.12
N GLY A 52 28.75 -2.29 17.36
CA GLY A 52 27.93 -1.41 18.20
C GLY A 52 26.54 -1.21 17.60
N LEU A 53 25.49 -1.46 18.37
CA LEU A 53 24.12 -1.31 17.91
C LEU A 53 23.77 0.16 17.71
N LYS A 54 23.42 0.52 16.47
CA LYS A 54 22.83 1.83 16.14
C LYS A 54 21.31 1.70 16.06
N ILE A 55 20.61 2.49 16.88
CA ILE A 55 19.13 2.52 16.91
C ILE A 55 18.62 3.63 16.01
N THR A 56 19.27 4.80 16.03
CA THR A 56 18.86 5.97 15.24
C THR A 56 19.89 6.22 14.14
N THR A 57 19.60 5.73 12.94
CA THR A 57 20.34 6.09 11.72
C THR A 57 19.39 6.82 10.79
N ALA A 58 19.91 7.53 9.79
CA ALA A 58 19.06 8.18 8.80
C ALA A 58 18.14 7.15 8.11
N GLU A 59 18.66 5.96 7.84
CA GLU A 59 17.92 4.86 7.22
C GLU A 59 16.82 4.29 8.15
N ASN A 60 17.06 4.26 9.46
CA ASN A 60 16.10 3.74 10.44
C ASN A 60 15.06 4.79 10.89
N MET A 61 15.27 6.06 10.58
CA MET A 61 14.36 7.15 10.92
C MET A 61 13.29 7.40 9.85
N THR A 62 13.48 6.86 8.65
CA THR A 62 12.54 6.99 7.53
C THR A 62 12.15 5.62 7.02
N VAL A 63 10.86 5.41 6.85
CA VAL A 63 10.35 4.24 6.11
C VAL A 63 10.27 4.66 4.65
N PRO A 64 10.96 3.96 3.72
CA PRO A 64 10.80 4.25 2.31
C PRO A 64 9.33 4.05 1.91
N PRO A 65 8.80 4.92 1.05
CA PRO A 65 7.44 4.77 0.57
C PRO A 65 7.30 3.45 -0.21
N SER A 66 6.13 2.85 -0.14
CA SER A 66 5.81 1.60 -0.83
C SER A 66 4.54 1.80 -1.62
N ALA A 67 4.59 1.42 -2.90
CA ALA A 67 3.42 1.45 -3.75
C ALA A 67 2.34 0.47 -3.27
N THR A 68 1.09 0.82 -3.52
CA THR A 68 -0.02 -0.10 -3.35
C THR A 68 0.06 -1.17 -4.44
N THR A 69 0.29 -2.41 -4.05
CA THR A 69 0.41 -3.55 -4.99
C THR A 69 -0.88 -4.34 -5.13
N TYR A 70 -1.80 -4.15 -4.21
CA TYR A 70 -3.08 -4.85 -4.20
C TYR A 70 -4.15 -4.00 -3.51
N ALA A 71 -5.34 -3.99 -4.08
CA ALA A 71 -6.51 -3.39 -3.47
C ALA A 71 -7.73 -4.29 -3.70
N MET A 72 -8.56 -4.43 -2.68
CA MET A 72 -9.80 -5.21 -2.75
C MET A 72 -10.97 -4.32 -2.34
N ALA A 73 -11.99 -4.29 -3.19
CA ALA A 73 -13.26 -3.70 -2.87
C ALA A 73 -14.28 -4.80 -2.55
N SER A 74 -15.05 -4.62 -1.48
CA SER A 74 -16.14 -5.51 -1.11
C SER A 74 -17.36 -4.69 -0.71
N GLY A 75 -18.54 -5.24 -0.89
CA GLY A 75 -19.77 -4.54 -0.55
C GLY A 75 -21.00 -5.24 -1.11
N ILE A 76 -22.13 -4.57 -0.97
CA ILE A 76 -23.43 -5.03 -1.46
C ILE A 76 -23.90 -4.06 -2.54
N ILE A 77 -24.29 -4.58 -3.68
CA ILE A 77 -24.95 -3.81 -4.75
C ILE A 77 -26.45 -3.97 -4.57
N ASP A 78 -27.13 -2.90 -4.16
CA ASP A 78 -28.60 -2.90 -4.09
C ASP A 78 -29.17 -2.52 -5.46
N LYS A 79 -29.86 -3.46 -6.11
CA LYS A 79 -30.51 -3.27 -7.43
C LYS A 79 -31.55 -2.13 -7.43
N ASN A 80 -32.08 -1.76 -6.26
CA ASN A 80 -33.05 -0.67 -6.14
C ASN A 80 -32.37 0.69 -5.87
N ASN A 81 -31.05 0.73 -5.82
CA ASN A 81 -30.32 1.97 -5.64
C ASN A 81 -30.59 2.91 -6.81
N LYS A 82 -31.10 4.12 -6.49
CA LYS A 82 -31.44 5.13 -7.51
C LYS A 82 -30.25 5.56 -8.35
N SER A 83 -29.05 5.60 -7.75
CA SER A 83 -27.84 5.98 -8.46
C SER A 83 -27.43 4.94 -9.51
N LEU A 84 -27.57 3.63 -9.22
CA LEU A 84 -27.30 2.57 -10.19
C LEU A 84 -28.25 2.62 -11.39
N ASN A 85 -29.49 3.08 -11.16
CA ASN A 85 -30.51 3.20 -12.19
C ASN A 85 -30.50 4.55 -12.92
N SER A 86 -29.58 5.45 -12.56
CA SER A 86 -29.38 6.73 -13.23
C SER A 86 -28.38 6.60 -14.38
N ALA A 87 -28.42 7.54 -15.33
CA ALA A 87 -27.44 7.60 -16.42
C ALA A 87 -25.99 7.79 -15.92
N ASP A 88 -25.85 8.40 -14.74
CA ASP A 88 -24.52 8.65 -14.13
C ASP A 88 -23.95 7.43 -13.40
N GLY A 89 -24.77 6.41 -13.12
CA GLY A 89 -24.37 5.24 -12.35
C GLY A 89 -24.05 5.53 -10.89
N ALA A 90 -23.53 4.55 -10.17
CA ALA A 90 -23.00 4.74 -8.81
C ALA A 90 -21.48 4.86 -8.86
N THR A 91 -20.93 5.89 -8.22
CA THR A 91 -19.49 6.13 -8.20
C THR A 91 -18.85 5.60 -6.92
N TYR A 92 -17.66 5.05 -7.05
CA TYR A 92 -16.84 4.53 -5.96
C TYR A 92 -15.41 5.03 -6.12
N ASN A 93 -14.78 5.33 -5.00
CA ASN A 93 -13.40 5.82 -4.96
C ASN A 93 -12.51 4.77 -4.31
N LEU A 94 -11.34 4.55 -4.91
CA LEU A 94 -10.27 3.71 -4.39
C LEU A 94 -9.01 4.54 -4.23
N ASN A 95 -8.50 4.61 -3.01
CA ASN A 95 -7.25 5.32 -2.74
C ASN A 95 -6.07 4.35 -2.86
N PHE A 96 -4.99 4.81 -3.48
CA PHE A 96 -3.76 4.07 -3.62
C PHE A 96 -2.54 5.01 -3.57
N TYR A 97 -1.35 4.43 -3.43
CA TYR A 97 -0.09 5.17 -3.38
C TYR A 97 0.86 4.66 -4.46
N ASP A 98 1.64 5.57 -5.03
CA ASP A 98 2.73 5.21 -5.93
C ASP A 98 4.01 4.80 -5.17
N ASN A 99 5.07 4.46 -5.89
CA ASN A 99 6.37 4.08 -5.32
C ASN A 99 7.13 5.24 -4.68
N LEU A 100 6.67 6.48 -4.84
CA LEU A 100 7.21 7.68 -4.21
C LEU A 100 6.39 8.10 -2.98
N GLY A 101 5.27 7.40 -2.71
CA GLY A 101 4.37 7.67 -1.59
C GLY A 101 3.33 8.76 -1.86
N TYR A 102 3.14 9.18 -3.10
CA TYR A 102 2.07 10.10 -3.44
C TYR A 102 0.73 9.36 -3.46
N ALA A 103 -0.28 10.00 -2.89
CA ALA A 103 -1.63 9.47 -2.83
C ALA A 103 -2.41 9.83 -4.09
N TYR A 104 -3.14 8.85 -4.62
CA TYR A 104 -4.05 8.99 -5.74
C TYR A 104 -5.41 8.40 -5.41
N THR A 105 -6.43 8.86 -6.12
CA THR A 105 -7.80 8.35 -6.00
C THR A 105 -8.31 7.93 -7.37
N ALA A 106 -8.52 6.63 -7.57
CA ALA A 106 -9.21 6.12 -8.74
C ALA A 106 -10.72 6.20 -8.55
N LYS A 107 -11.42 6.79 -9.50
CA LYS A 107 -12.88 6.89 -9.55
C LYS A 107 -13.44 5.80 -10.46
N PHE A 108 -14.29 4.97 -9.89
CA PHE A 108 -15.01 3.94 -10.62
C PHE A 108 -16.50 4.28 -10.68
N LYS A 109 -17.12 3.90 -11.79
CA LYS A 109 -18.56 3.94 -12.01
C LYS A 109 -19.08 2.52 -12.09
N ILE A 110 -20.17 2.23 -11.40
CA ILE A 110 -20.95 1.01 -11.55
C ILE A 110 -22.31 1.36 -12.13
N GLU A 111 -22.72 0.65 -13.15
CA GLU A 111 -24.01 0.82 -13.81
C GLU A 111 -24.67 -0.54 -14.10
N ILE A 112 -25.98 -0.54 -14.21
CA ILE A 112 -26.75 -1.71 -14.61
C ILE A 112 -26.75 -1.78 -16.13
N VAL A 113 -26.29 -2.93 -16.66
CA VAL A 113 -26.33 -3.23 -18.10
C VAL A 113 -27.67 -3.92 -18.44
N ASP A 114 -28.01 -4.93 -17.65
CA ASP A 114 -29.26 -5.66 -17.79
C ASP A 114 -29.75 -6.07 -16.39
N SER A 115 -30.89 -5.51 -15.99
CA SER A 115 -31.49 -5.76 -14.67
C SER A 115 -32.09 -7.15 -14.54
N ASP A 116 -32.61 -7.71 -15.66
CA ASP A 116 -33.29 -9.00 -15.67
C ASP A 116 -32.29 -10.15 -15.62
N LEU A 117 -31.13 -9.96 -16.26
CA LEU A 117 -30.01 -10.89 -16.23
C LEU A 117 -29.05 -10.67 -15.07
N GLY A 118 -29.22 -9.60 -14.29
CA GLY A 118 -28.31 -9.24 -13.20
C GLY A 118 -26.91 -8.85 -13.69
N GLN A 119 -26.83 -8.21 -14.87
CA GLN A 119 -25.57 -7.77 -15.46
C GLN A 119 -25.25 -6.33 -15.05
N TYR A 120 -24.01 -6.12 -14.62
CA TYR A 120 -23.47 -4.82 -14.23
C TYR A 120 -22.16 -4.57 -14.96
N ALA A 121 -21.83 -3.31 -15.18
CA ALA A 121 -20.53 -2.88 -15.66
C ALA A 121 -19.86 -2.00 -14.61
N ILE A 122 -18.57 -2.23 -14.43
CA ILE A 122 -17.68 -1.35 -13.66
C ILE A 122 -16.72 -0.72 -14.67
N SER A 123 -16.67 0.59 -14.70
CA SER A 123 -15.72 1.35 -15.52
C SER A 123 -14.86 2.27 -14.65
N ILE A 124 -13.60 2.42 -15.05
CA ILE A 124 -12.75 3.45 -14.47
C ILE A 124 -13.04 4.76 -15.18
N GLN A 125 -13.27 5.84 -14.41
CA GLN A 125 -13.67 7.13 -14.95
C GLN A 125 -12.52 8.13 -14.94
N ASP A 126 -11.74 8.14 -13.87
CA ASP A 126 -10.68 9.13 -13.66
C ASP A 126 -9.72 8.67 -12.58
N ILE A 127 -8.52 9.26 -12.58
CA ILE A 127 -7.56 9.15 -11.48
C ILE A 127 -7.21 10.58 -11.06
N LEU A 128 -7.38 10.86 -9.78
CA LEU A 128 -7.09 12.16 -9.19
C LEU A 128 -5.82 12.09 -8.36
N ASP A 129 -5.08 13.17 -8.36
CA ASP A 129 -3.96 13.39 -7.44
C ASP A 129 -4.46 13.79 -6.02
N SER A 130 -3.52 14.07 -5.12
CA SER A 130 -3.82 14.50 -3.75
C SER A 130 -4.53 15.85 -3.65
N ASN A 131 -4.50 16.67 -4.70
CA ASN A 131 -5.20 17.96 -4.78
C ASN A 131 -6.62 17.80 -5.32
N GLY A 132 -6.94 16.64 -5.88
CA GLY A 132 -8.22 16.36 -6.53
C GLY A 132 -8.24 16.70 -8.02
N ASP A 133 -7.07 16.96 -8.60
CA ASP A 133 -6.92 17.22 -10.02
C ASP A 133 -6.72 15.92 -10.79
N SER A 134 -7.34 15.82 -11.98
CA SER A 134 -7.17 14.65 -12.86
C SER A 134 -5.74 14.57 -13.38
N ILE A 135 -5.15 13.37 -13.28
CA ILE A 135 -3.84 13.08 -13.88
C ILE A 135 -3.94 12.58 -15.30
N VAL A 136 -5.15 12.35 -15.82
CA VAL A 136 -5.38 11.97 -17.21
C VAL A 136 -5.11 13.20 -18.10
N PRO A 137 -4.14 13.16 -19.00
CA PRO A 137 -3.85 14.30 -19.86
C PRO A 137 -5.07 14.68 -20.70
N GLY A 138 -5.33 15.98 -20.85
CA GLY A 138 -6.45 16.45 -21.66
C GLY A 138 -6.39 15.92 -23.09
N GLY A 139 -7.43 15.19 -23.51
CA GLY A 139 -7.51 14.56 -24.83
C GLY A 139 -7.01 13.11 -24.91
N SER A 140 -6.50 12.56 -23.80
CA SER A 140 -6.16 11.14 -23.67
C SER A 140 -7.31 10.36 -23.04
N ASP A 141 -7.37 9.06 -23.34
CA ASP A 141 -8.30 8.14 -22.67
C ASP A 141 -7.64 7.58 -21.41
N ILE A 142 -8.45 7.33 -20.36
CA ILE A 142 -7.98 6.69 -19.13
C ILE A 142 -7.34 5.31 -19.41
N THR A 143 -7.78 4.64 -20.45
CA THR A 143 -7.26 3.34 -20.87
C THR A 143 -5.83 3.39 -21.41
N ASP A 144 -5.33 4.58 -21.74
CA ASP A 144 -3.91 4.79 -22.10
C ASP A 144 -3.00 4.71 -20.86
N LEU A 145 -3.55 4.94 -19.68
CA LEU A 145 -2.81 4.96 -18.41
C LEU A 145 -3.00 3.68 -17.58
N VAL A 146 -4.17 3.02 -17.71
CA VAL A 146 -4.57 1.92 -16.84
C VAL A 146 -5.20 0.79 -17.63
N GLU A 147 -4.70 -0.42 -17.42
CA GLU A 147 -5.39 -1.64 -17.87
C GLU A 147 -6.47 -2.01 -16.84
N PHE A 148 -7.74 -1.91 -17.23
CA PHE A 148 -8.87 -2.32 -16.42
C PHE A 148 -9.93 -3.00 -17.29
N GLY A 149 -10.17 -4.29 -17.05
CA GLY A 149 -11.13 -5.06 -17.83
C GLY A 149 -10.82 -5.06 -19.34
N THR A 150 -11.86 -4.91 -20.14
CA THR A 150 -11.72 -4.72 -21.59
C THR A 150 -12.05 -3.28 -21.94
N ASN A 151 -11.09 -2.53 -22.47
CA ASN A 151 -11.23 -1.10 -22.78
C ASN A 151 -11.74 -0.25 -21.58
N GLY A 152 -11.16 -0.46 -20.41
CA GLY A 152 -11.54 0.29 -19.20
C GLY A 152 -12.84 -0.14 -18.54
N VAL A 153 -13.44 -1.27 -18.97
CA VAL A 153 -14.72 -1.78 -18.45
C VAL A 153 -14.59 -3.24 -18.04
N SER A 154 -15.05 -3.57 -16.85
CA SER A 154 -15.22 -4.94 -16.37
C SER A 154 -16.70 -5.25 -16.21
N GLN A 155 -17.14 -6.40 -16.72
CA GLN A 155 -18.53 -6.84 -16.61
C GLN A 155 -18.68 -7.86 -15.48
N LEU A 156 -19.71 -7.66 -14.66
CA LEU A 156 -20.09 -8.55 -13.57
C LEU A 156 -21.45 -9.17 -13.86
N LEU A 157 -21.56 -10.47 -13.63
CA LEU A 157 -22.82 -11.18 -13.66
C LEU A 157 -23.14 -11.66 -12.25
N TYR A 158 -24.35 -11.38 -11.79
CA TYR A 158 -24.85 -11.93 -10.53
C TYR A 158 -25.25 -13.38 -10.72
N ASP A 159 -24.66 -14.28 -9.95
CA ASP A 159 -25.02 -15.70 -9.88
C ASP A 159 -26.02 -15.89 -8.72
N PRO A 160 -27.32 -16.08 -9.00
CA PRO A 160 -28.33 -16.19 -7.95
C PRO A 160 -28.20 -17.48 -7.13
N ASP A 161 -27.59 -18.53 -7.68
CA ASP A 161 -27.40 -19.81 -6.99
C ASP A 161 -26.29 -19.70 -5.93
N LYS A 162 -25.28 -18.90 -6.21
CA LYS A 162 -24.15 -18.66 -5.28
C LYS A 162 -24.33 -17.40 -4.44
N GLY A 163 -25.22 -16.48 -4.84
CA GLY A 163 -25.39 -15.19 -4.18
C GLY A 163 -24.19 -14.25 -4.34
N THR A 164 -23.37 -14.44 -5.38
CA THR A 164 -22.13 -13.70 -5.63
C THR A 164 -22.06 -13.21 -7.06
N PHE A 165 -21.19 -12.20 -7.29
CA PHE A 165 -20.86 -11.78 -8.65
C PHE A 165 -19.72 -12.63 -9.22
N VAL A 166 -19.81 -12.92 -10.51
CA VAL A 166 -18.74 -13.51 -11.32
C VAL A 166 -18.32 -12.49 -12.38
N ASN A 167 -17.04 -12.38 -12.64
CA ASN A 167 -16.53 -11.53 -13.70
C ASN A 167 -16.68 -12.27 -15.05
N ILE A 168 -17.28 -11.63 -16.04
CA ILE A 168 -17.47 -12.23 -17.36
C ILE A 168 -16.25 -11.97 -18.27
N ASN A 169 -15.53 -10.87 -18.08
CA ASN A 169 -14.47 -10.37 -18.96
C ASN A 169 -13.11 -10.15 -18.27
N GLY A 170 -12.88 -10.72 -17.11
CA GLY A 170 -11.64 -10.57 -16.38
C GLY A 170 -10.87 -11.88 -16.25
N THR A 171 -9.60 -11.87 -16.58
CA THR A 171 -8.65 -12.85 -16.08
C THR A 171 -8.46 -12.65 -14.57
N HIS A 172 -8.50 -13.74 -13.84
CA HIS A 172 -8.18 -13.79 -12.39
C HIS A 172 -6.74 -13.38 -12.13
#